data_3af086ef6bd31582858ffd3ec8daf44c
#
_entry.id   3af086ef6bd31582858ffd3ec8daf44c
#
_cell.length_a   1.000
_cell.length_b   1.000
_cell.length_c   1.000
_cell.angle_alpha   90.00
_cell.angle_beta   90.00
_cell.angle_gamma   90.00
#
_symmetry.space_group_name_H-M   'P 1'
#
loop_
_entity.id
_entity.type
_entity.pdbx_description
1 polymer ?
#
loop_
_entity_poly.entity_id
_entity_poly.type
_entity_poly.pdbx_seq_one_letter_code
_entity_poly.pdbx_strand_id
1 'polypeptide(L)'
;MKKITHTLWVINARLIDGLGNAYKNLKSIYIHEGRIRQIGNLTPPDHEKVLDVKGATVMPGLIDAHVHLQSVPGSVFRKDDESRLQKYRYHQLRSYLACGVTTVLDNAIAGPMLREFTQYLESGGAGPRIFALAPAFYPPNGYLDNGMLTAYWGPHWRPAKDRTDVVELFREYEGTDRVIGVKVMLETGFGKANIWPLLSKKVRDIISDESRKRNLPLYAHAYKKKEQKTGLDMGVHCFVHSGFMFTQPTDRFIRRMKELGTYVTTTLSCTFDQMLVQFQRERLDNPYLNLRVPRELLETARDDRVWEDYYDRFFKLSSPKWLPSFFIRALPKLINIEKSIKACLESASRAILTLHEAGIPIVAGTDASSWPVFPNFFHGTSMIREMELLYNIGIPPMDVIASATRVPAEMMGKTDRIGTLEKGKYGDMVVVEKDPLKDPSALESLLWTIKGGEARTPEEWMACDPT
;
A
#
# COMPACT_ATOMS: atom_id res chain seq x y z
N MET A 1 -27.99 8.26 -2.27
CA MET A 1 -27.01 7.93 -1.20
C MET A 1 -27.69 8.09 0.15
N LYS A 2 -27.88 7.00 0.93
CA LYS A 2 -28.23 7.13 2.36
C LYS A 2 -27.03 7.79 3.03
N LYS A 3 -27.20 9.01 3.56
CA LYS A 3 -26.22 9.61 4.49
C LYS A 3 -26.16 8.70 5.72
N ILE A 4 -25.11 7.88 5.84
CA ILE A 4 -24.86 7.14 7.06
C ILE A 4 -24.34 8.16 8.06
N THR A 5 -25.22 8.60 8.98
CA THR A 5 -24.92 9.60 10.00
C THR A 5 -24.54 8.89 11.29
N HIS A 6 -23.28 8.41 11.36
CA HIS A 6 -22.81 7.85 12.63
C HIS A 6 -22.47 8.98 13.61
N THR A 7 -23.12 8.94 14.76
CA THR A 7 -22.76 9.72 15.94
C THR A 7 -22.13 8.77 16.95
N LEU A 8 -20.96 9.14 17.48
CA LEU A 8 -20.21 8.33 18.42
C LEU A 8 -19.38 9.22 19.35
N TRP A 9 -19.41 8.89 20.63
CA TRP A 9 -18.46 9.38 21.61
C TRP A 9 -17.42 8.30 21.89
N VAL A 10 -16.15 8.63 21.74
CA VAL A 10 -15.03 7.80 22.20
C VAL A 10 -14.47 8.47 23.44
N ILE A 11 -14.50 7.80 24.59
CA ILE A 11 -14.09 8.36 25.87
C ILE A 11 -12.95 7.58 26.52
N ASN A 12 -12.28 8.21 27.49
CA ASN A 12 -11.15 7.64 28.22
C ASN A 12 -9.99 7.21 27.32
N ALA A 13 -9.72 7.96 26.24
CA ALA A 13 -8.70 7.68 25.25
C ALA A 13 -7.33 8.25 25.62
N ARG A 14 -6.28 7.44 25.60
CA ARG A 14 -4.91 7.91 25.48
C ARG A 14 -4.68 8.30 24.02
N LEU A 15 -4.58 9.59 23.75
CA LEU A 15 -4.62 10.12 22.40
C LEU A 15 -3.24 10.32 21.79
N ILE A 16 -3.03 9.82 20.58
CA ILE A 16 -1.96 10.21 19.65
C ILE A 16 -2.67 10.89 18.47
N ASP A 17 -2.42 12.20 18.26
CA ASP A 17 -3.20 12.99 17.31
C ASP A 17 -2.75 12.90 15.84
N GLY A 18 -1.57 12.31 15.60
CA GLY A 18 -0.93 12.27 14.28
C GLY A 18 -0.15 13.54 13.92
N LEU A 19 -0.19 14.59 14.76
CA LEU A 19 0.59 15.82 14.60
C LEU A 19 1.93 15.77 15.35
N GLY A 20 2.24 14.66 15.99
CA GLY A 20 3.43 14.48 16.81
C GLY A 20 3.14 14.58 18.31
N ASN A 21 1.89 14.75 18.74
CA ASN A 21 1.55 14.82 20.15
C ASN A 21 0.99 13.48 20.65
N ALA A 22 1.47 13.06 21.84
CA ALA A 22 0.91 12.01 22.67
C ALA A 22 0.43 12.64 23.98
N TYR A 23 -0.88 12.63 24.21
CA TYR A 23 -1.47 13.31 25.36
C TYR A 23 -1.39 12.44 26.63
N LYS A 24 -0.84 13.01 27.72
CA LYS A 24 -0.70 12.32 29.01
C LYS A 24 -2.07 12.08 29.69
N ASN A 25 -2.99 13.01 29.54
CA ASN A 25 -4.33 12.93 30.12
C ASN A 25 -5.31 12.32 29.13
N LEU A 26 -6.22 11.49 29.63
CA LEU A 26 -7.28 10.90 28.82
C LEU A 26 -8.14 11.97 28.16
N LYS A 27 -8.58 11.70 26.93
CA LYS A 27 -9.41 12.60 26.13
C LYS A 27 -10.69 11.90 25.71
N SER A 28 -11.68 12.72 25.38
CA SER A 28 -12.91 12.30 24.69
C SER A 28 -12.90 12.87 23.27
N ILE A 29 -13.48 12.13 22.33
CA ILE A 29 -13.62 12.52 20.93
C ILE A 29 -15.11 12.40 20.59
N TYR A 30 -15.71 13.51 20.16
CA TYR A 30 -17.07 13.54 19.66
C TYR A 30 -17.09 13.50 18.14
N ILE A 31 -17.77 12.50 17.58
CA ILE A 31 -17.99 12.31 16.16
C ILE A 31 -19.48 12.50 15.88
N HIS A 32 -19.78 13.31 14.86
CA HIS A 32 -21.14 13.49 14.37
C HIS A 32 -21.13 13.56 12.84
N GLU A 33 -22.06 12.86 12.21
CA GLU A 33 -22.10 12.69 10.74
C GLU A 33 -20.76 12.21 10.14
N GLY A 34 -20.13 11.26 10.82
CA GLY A 34 -18.87 10.66 10.39
C GLY A 34 -17.64 11.56 10.50
N ARG A 35 -17.78 12.74 11.13
CA ARG A 35 -16.68 13.71 11.28
C ARG A 35 -16.41 14.05 12.73
N ILE A 36 -15.15 14.26 13.07
CA ILE A 36 -14.73 14.75 14.37
C ILE A 36 -15.26 16.18 14.54
N ARG A 37 -16.06 16.41 15.58
CA ARG A 37 -16.62 17.71 15.92
C ARG A 37 -15.83 18.38 17.05
N GLN A 38 -15.37 17.58 18.01
CA GLN A 38 -14.66 18.09 19.17
C GLN A 38 -13.74 17.01 19.78
N ILE A 39 -12.62 17.45 20.32
CA ILE A 39 -11.67 16.62 21.09
C ILE A 39 -11.32 17.40 22.36
N GLY A 40 -11.33 16.76 23.51
CA GLY A 40 -11.00 17.41 24.77
C GLY A 40 -11.44 16.62 26.01
N ASN A 41 -11.56 17.33 27.12
CA ASN A 41 -12.15 16.78 28.34
C ASN A 41 -13.68 17.02 28.27
N LEU A 42 -14.36 16.09 27.63
CA LEU A 42 -15.77 16.21 27.30
C LEU A 42 -16.56 15.10 28.00
N THR A 43 -17.79 15.39 28.38
CA THR A 43 -18.75 14.41 28.95
C THR A 43 -19.87 14.20 27.93
N PRO A 44 -20.10 12.95 27.47
CA PRO A 44 -21.24 12.67 26.60
C PRO A 44 -22.57 12.87 27.31
N PRO A 45 -23.64 13.28 26.61
CA PRO A 45 -24.98 13.21 27.12
C PRO A 45 -25.45 11.77 27.38
N ASP A 46 -26.35 11.57 28.36
CA ASP A 46 -26.78 10.23 28.84
C ASP A 46 -27.38 9.32 27.74
N HIS A 47 -27.93 9.89 26.68
CA HIS A 47 -28.61 9.15 25.60
C HIS A 47 -27.79 8.94 24.35
N GLU A 48 -26.52 9.40 24.30
CA GLU A 48 -25.63 9.28 23.15
C GLU A 48 -24.92 7.94 23.15
N LYS A 49 -24.51 7.47 21.93
CA LYS A 49 -23.72 6.25 21.77
C LYS A 49 -22.31 6.50 22.26
N VAL A 50 -21.86 5.75 23.24
CA VAL A 50 -20.54 5.87 23.87
C VAL A 50 -19.72 4.59 23.65
N LEU A 51 -18.46 4.75 23.26
CA LEU A 51 -17.42 3.75 23.30
C LEU A 51 -16.39 4.16 24.36
N ASP A 52 -16.41 3.51 25.52
CA ASP A 52 -15.39 3.67 26.54
C ASP A 52 -14.18 2.77 26.20
N VAL A 53 -13.06 3.39 25.84
CA VAL A 53 -11.82 2.66 25.48
C VAL A 53 -10.92 2.37 26.69
N LYS A 54 -11.34 2.75 27.90
CA LYS A 54 -10.73 2.36 29.20
C LYS A 54 -9.20 2.63 29.28
N GLY A 55 -8.75 3.72 28.70
CA GLY A 55 -7.33 4.09 28.70
C GLY A 55 -6.51 3.48 27.56
N ALA A 56 -7.11 2.73 26.64
CA ALA A 56 -6.45 2.27 25.43
C ALA A 56 -5.98 3.45 24.56
N THR A 57 -4.98 3.19 23.70
CA THR A 57 -4.45 4.22 22.82
C THR A 57 -5.32 4.39 21.59
N VAL A 58 -5.71 5.62 21.32
CA VAL A 58 -6.45 6.03 20.11
C VAL A 58 -5.52 6.87 19.22
N MET A 59 -5.42 6.50 17.96
CA MET A 59 -4.64 7.23 16.96
C MET A 59 -5.39 7.28 15.62
N PRO A 60 -4.95 8.11 14.63
CA PRO A 60 -5.61 8.17 13.33
C PRO A 60 -5.66 6.80 12.67
N GLY A 61 -6.72 6.56 11.88
CA GLY A 61 -6.81 5.37 11.05
C GLY A 61 -5.64 5.27 10.07
N LEU A 62 -5.10 4.07 9.91
CA LEU A 62 -3.93 3.83 9.06
C LEU A 62 -4.25 4.04 7.58
N ILE A 63 -3.24 4.47 6.84
CA ILE A 63 -3.26 4.66 5.40
C ILE A 63 -2.19 3.76 4.77
N ASP A 64 -2.59 2.75 4.01
CA ASP A 64 -1.67 1.97 3.18
C ASP A 64 -1.54 2.67 1.82
N ALA A 65 -0.41 3.34 1.61
CA ALA A 65 -0.22 4.21 0.45
C ALA A 65 0.30 3.49 -0.81
N HIS A 66 0.33 2.15 -0.79
CA HIS A 66 0.70 1.38 -1.97
C HIS A 66 0.10 -0.03 -1.93
N VAL A 67 -0.98 -0.21 -2.67
CA VAL A 67 -1.68 -1.52 -2.78
C VAL A 67 -2.09 -1.79 -4.23
N HIS A 68 -2.50 -3.04 -4.50
CA HIS A 68 -3.06 -3.49 -5.78
C HIS A 68 -4.32 -4.33 -5.53
N LEU A 69 -5.45 -3.67 -5.26
CA LEU A 69 -6.69 -4.28 -4.77
C LEU A 69 -7.30 -5.34 -5.68
N GLN A 70 -7.10 -5.22 -6.99
CA GLN A 70 -7.63 -6.18 -7.96
C GLN A 70 -6.91 -7.53 -7.90
N SER A 71 -5.70 -7.59 -7.34
CA SER A 71 -4.89 -8.79 -7.25
C SER A 71 -5.21 -9.61 -6.01
N VAL A 72 -5.20 -10.93 -6.17
CA VAL A 72 -5.40 -11.90 -5.09
C VAL A 72 -4.16 -12.78 -4.97
N PRO A 73 -3.50 -12.85 -3.80
CA PRO A 73 -2.27 -13.61 -3.60
C PRO A 73 -2.40 -15.05 -4.08
N GLY A 74 -1.47 -15.50 -4.93
CA GLY A 74 -1.39 -16.88 -5.38
C GLY A 74 -2.54 -17.38 -6.25
N SER A 75 -3.43 -16.50 -6.75
CA SER A 75 -4.60 -16.91 -7.53
C SER A 75 -4.25 -17.65 -8.82
N VAL A 76 -3.11 -17.34 -9.43
CA VAL A 76 -2.61 -18.04 -10.63
C VAL A 76 -2.37 -19.53 -10.37
N PHE A 77 -1.89 -19.89 -9.18
CA PHE A 77 -1.61 -21.29 -8.82
C PHE A 77 -2.89 -22.06 -8.51
N ARG A 78 -3.86 -21.39 -7.88
CA ARG A 78 -5.18 -21.98 -7.59
C ARG A 78 -6.11 -22.00 -8.80
N LYS A 79 -5.76 -21.26 -9.88
CA LYS A 79 -6.60 -21.09 -11.08
C LYS A 79 -7.99 -20.57 -10.71
N ASP A 80 -8.04 -19.57 -9.82
CA ASP A 80 -9.28 -18.99 -9.34
C ASP A 80 -10.07 -18.37 -10.51
N ASP A 81 -11.35 -18.69 -10.60
CA ASP A 81 -12.29 -18.04 -11.51
C ASP A 81 -12.71 -16.66 -10.98
N GLU A 82 -13.44 -15.89 -11.79
CA GLU A 82 -13.81 -14.52 -11.43
C GLU A 82 -14.70 -14.45 -10.18
N SER A 83 -15.57 -15.44 -9.96
CA SER A 83 -16.43 -15.51 -8.77
C SER A 83 -15.60 -15.66 -7.49
N ARG A 84 -14.60 -16.56 -7.51
CA ARG A 84 -13.67 -16.71 -6.38
C ARG A 84 -12.80 -15.47 -6.18
N LEU A 85 -12.30 -14.87 -7.27
CA LEU A 85 -11.52 -13.64 -7.21
C LEU A 85 -12.33 -12.50 -6.57
N GLN A 86 -13.59 -12.32 -6.98
CA GLN A 86 -14.47 -11.30 -6.40
C GLN A 86 -14.69 -11.52 -4.90
N LYS A 87 -14.98 -12.76 -4.49
CA LYS A 87 -15.12 -13.13 -3.08
C LYS A 87 -13.87 -12.77 -2.26
N TYR A 88 -12.68 -13.10 -2.78
CA TYR A 88 -11.42 -12.77 -2.10
C TYR A 88 -11.14 -11.26 -2.09
N ARG A 89 -11.43 -10.53 -3.17
CA ARG A 89 -11.29 -9.08 -3.22
C ARG A 89 -12.13 -8.38 -2.16
N TYR A 90 -13.40 -8.78 -1.98
CA TYR A 90 -14.25 -8.21 -0.92
C TYR A 90 -13.78 -8.63 0.48
N HIS A 91 -13.28 -9.84 0.64
CA HIS A 91 -12.63 -10.24 1.89
C HIS A 91 -11.40 -9.38 2.19
N GLN A 92 -10.57 -9.10 1.20
CA GLN A 92 -9.39 -8.24 1.33
C GLN A 92 -9.76 -6.81 1.78
N LEU A 93 -10.86 -6.24 1.25
CA LEU A 93 -11.35 -4.93 1.69
C LEU A 93 -11.71 -4.94 3.18
N ARG A 94 -12.38 -5.99 3.66
CA ARG A 94 -12.69 -6.14 5.09
C ARG A 94 -11.42 -6.35 5.93
N SER A 95 -10.46 -7.11 5.42
CA SER A 95 -9.18 -7.34 6.08
C SER A 95 -8.43 -6.04 6.38
N TYR A 96 -8.48 -5.05 5.48
CA TYR A 96 -7.90 -3.73 5.76
C TYR A 96 -8.50 -3.09 7.01
N LEU A 97 -9.83 -3.08 7.14
CA LEU A 97 -10.48 -2.54 8.34
C LEU A 97 -10.16 -3.37 9.58
N ALA A 98 -10.12 -4.70 9.47
CA ALA A 98 -9.72 -5.59 10.56
C ALA A 98 -8.24 -5.44 10.97
N CYS A 99 -7.43 -4.73 10.19
CA CYS A 99 -6.05 -4.34 10.47
C CYS A 99 -5.89 -2.86 10.81
N GLY A 100 -6.97 -2.10 10.99
CA GLY A 100 -6.89 -0.67 11.31
C GLY A 100 -6.63 0.25 10.10
N VAL A 101 -6.57 -0.28 8.89
CA VAL A 101 -6.34 0.51 7.67
C VAL A 101 -7.68 1.05 7.17
N THR A 102 -7.88 2.35 7.31
CA THR A 102 -9.13 3.04 6.94
C THR A 102 -9.08 3.69 5.55
N THR A 103 -7.90 3.83 4.99
CA THR A 103 -7.68 4.40 3.65
C THR A 103 -6.58 3.64 2.92
N VAL A 104 -6.74 3.44 1.62
CA VAL A 104 -5.72 2.85 0.75
C VAL A 104 -5.52 3.68 -0.52
N LEU A 105 -4.29 3.65 -1.06
CA LEU A 105 -3.94 4.16 -2.38
C LEU A 105 -3.57 3.00 -3.28
N ASP A 106 -4.45 2.67 -4.24
CA ASP A 106 -4.15 1.65 -5.25
C ASP A 106 -3.22 2.23 -6.32
N ASN A 107 -2.08 1.59 -6.51
CA ASN A 107 -0.99 2.10 -7.34
C ASN A 107 -1.02 1.57 -8.78
N ALA A 108 -2.17 1.33 -9.31
CA ALA A 108 -2.49 1.06 -10.70
C ALA A 108 -3.68 0.09 -10.82
N ILE A 109 -4.86 0.62 -10.81
CA ILE A 109 -6.10 -0.14 -10.89
C ILE A 109 -6.75 0.03 -12.27
N ALA A 110 -7.35 -1.03 -12.80
CA ALA A 110 -8.18 -0.93 -14.00
C ALA A 110 -9.46 -0.13 -13.73
N GLY A 111 -9.86 0.71 -14.68
CA GLY A 111 -11.06 1.56 -14.54
C GLY A 111 -12.34 0.83 -14.17
N PRO A 112 -12.69 -0.32 -14.80
CA PRO A 112 -13.84 -1.14 -14.38
C PRO A 112 -13.76 -1.62 -12.93
N MET A 113 -12.58 -2.05 -12.49
CA MET A 113 -12.37 -2.53 -11.12
C MET A 113 -12.49 -1.39 -10.09
N LEU A 114 -11.98 -0.20 -10.40
CA LEU A 114 -12.18 0.97 -9.54
C LEU A 114 -13.66 1.32 -9.39
N ARG A 115 -14.44 1.22 -10.48
CA ARG A 115 -15.89 1.42 -10.43
C ARG A 115 -16.59 0.35 -9.60
N GLU A 116 -16.25 -0.92 -9.77
CA GLU A 116 -16.80 -2.03 -9.00
C GLU A 116 -16.59 -1.82 -7.50
N PHE A 117 -15.37 -1.55 -7.06
CA PHE A 117 -15.07 -1.29 -5.65
C PHE A 117 -15.78 -0.04 -5.12
N THR A 118 -15.88 1.00 -5.95
CA THR A 118 -16.60 2.22 -5.56
C THR A 118 -18.09 1.93 -5.35
N GLN A 119 -18.73 1.21 -6.26
CA GLN A 119 -20.14 0.81 -6.15
C GLN A 119 -20.37 -0.10 -4.93
N TYR A 120 -19.51 -1.08 -4.71
CA TYR A 120 -19.56 -1.94 -3.52
C TYR A 120 -19.54 -1.13 -2.22
N LEU A 121 -18.61 -0.19 -2.08
CA LEU A 121 -18.52 0.66 -0.89
C LEU A 121 -19.70 1.63 -0.75
N GLU A 122 -20.22 2.16 -1.86
CA GLU A 122 -21.37 3.06 -1.88
C GLU A 122 -22.70 2.36 -1.59
N SER A 123 -22.80 1.06 -1.88
CA SER A 123 -23.97 0.23 -1.51
C SER A 123 -23.97 -0.19 -0.03
N GLY A 124 -22.92 0.12 0.72
CA GLY A 124 -22.79 -0.20 2.13
C GLY A 124 -21.78 -1.31 2.43
N GLY A 125 -21.05 -1.78 1.45
CA GLY A 125 -19.99 -2.76 1.62
C GLY A 125 -18.87 -2.28 2.54
N ALA A 126 -18.30 -3.19 3.32
CA ALA A 126 -17.24 -2.89 4.28
C ALA A 126 -15.86 -2.88 3.61
N GLY A 127 -15.13 -1.78 3.78
CA GLY A 127 -13.76 -1.62 3.26
C GLY A 127 -13.19 -0.22 3.53
N PRO A 128 -11.91 0.01 3.25
CA PRO A 128 -11.26 1.31 3.43
C PRO A 128 -11.76 2.34 2.40
N ARG A 129 -11.41 3.61 2.59
CA ARG A 129 -11.52 4.61 1.53
C ARG A 129 -10.50 4.29 0.45
N ILE A 130 -10.93 4.25 -0.80
CA ILE A 130 -10.05 3.93 -1.94
C ILE A 130 -9.75 5.20 -2.71
N PHE A 131 -8.44 5.48 -2.86
CA PHE A 131 -7.90 6.39 -3.85
C PHE A 131 -7.02 5.60 -4.81
N ALA A 132 -6.74 6.14 -5.99
CA ALA A 132 -6.03 5.42 -7.03
C ALA A 132 -5.00 6.30 -7.76
N LEU A 133 -3.93 5.66 -8.21
CA LEU A 133 -3.04 6.17 -9.24
C LEU A 133 -3.43 5.50 -10.57
N ALA A 134 -3.89 6.30 -11.52
CA ALA A 134 -4.29 5.80 -12.82
C ALA A 134 -4.25 6.93 -13.88
N PRO A 135 -3.94 6.61 -15.13
CA PRO A 135 -3.50 5.32 -15.63
C PRO A 135 -2.08 4.95 -15.21
N ALA A 136 -1.67 3.69 -15.49
CA ALA A 136 -0.27 3.27 -15.40
C ALA A 136 0.36 3.32 -16.79
N PHE A 137 1.50 4.05 -16.91
CA PHE A 137 2.21 4.22 -18.17
C PHE A 137 3.45 3.35 -18.23
N TYR A 138 3.58 2.54 -19.27
CA TYR A 138 4.73 1.69 -19.57
C TYR A 138 4.91 1.57 -21.09
N PRO A 139 6.13 1.25 -21.59
CA PRO A 139 6.38 1.14 -23.04
C PRO A 139 5.98 -0.24 -23.58
N PRO A 140 5.79 -0.36 -24.92
CA PRO A 140 5.74 -1.67 -25.57
C PRO A 140 6.98 -2.49 -25.25
N ASN A 141 6.79 -3.80 -25.04
CA ASN A 141 7.82 -4.74 -24.60
C ASN A 141 8.50 -4.37 -23.27
N GLY A 142 7.91 -3.46 -22.48
CA GLY A 142 8.37 -3.06 -21.16
C GLY A 142 7.99 -4.04 -20.07
N TYR A 143 8.28 -3.66 -18.81
CA TYR A 143 8.06 -4.48 -17.62
C TYR A 143 6.65 -5.05 -17.49
N LEU A 144 5.62 -4.28 -17.74
CA LEU A 144 4.22 -4.73 -17.67
C LEU A 144 3.69 -5.31 -18.98
N ASP A 145 4.39 -5.10 -20.10
CA ASP A 145 4.00 -5.62 -21.41
C ASP A 145 4.59 -7.02 -21.65
N ASN A 146 4.37 -7.93 -20.69
CA ASN A 146 4.74 -9.33 -20.83
C ASN A 146 3.49 -10.20 -20.64
N GLY A 147 3.40 -11.27 -21.43
CA GLY A 147 2.21 -12.11 -21.51
C GLY A 147 1.74 -12.71 -20.16
N MET A 148 2.61 -12.76 -19.15
CA MET A 148 2.24 -13.23 -17.82
C MET A 148 1.39 -12.20 -17.06
N LEU A 149 1.69 -10.90 -17.22
CA LEU A 149 0.98 -9.83 -16.53
C LEU A 149 -0.22 -9.32 -17.33
N THR A 150 -0.08 -9.15 -18.65
CA THR A 150 -1.19 -8.65 -19.50
C THR A 150 -2.37 -9.62 -19.54
N ALA A 151 -2.13 -10.93 -19.53
CA ALA A 151 -3.18 -11.93 -19.45
C ALA A 151 -4.02 -11.82 -18.16
N TYR A 152 -3.43 -11.34 -17.07
CA TYR A 152 -4.09 -11.19 -15.79
C TYR A 152 -4.79 -9.82 -15.63
N TRP A 153 -4.16 -8.74 -16.12
CA TRP A 153 -4.67 -7.38 -15.94
C TRP A 153 -5.75 -7.00 -16.95
N GLY A 154 -5.90 -7.77 -18.03
CA GLY A 154 -6.91 -7.57 -19.06
C GLY A 154 -6.63 -6.40 -20.01
N PRO A 155 -7.60 -6.05 -20.90
CA PRO A 155 -7.39 -5.13 -22.01
C PRO A 155 -7.23 -3.66 -21.60
N HIS A 156 -7.51 -3.30 -20.34
CA HIS A 156 -7.35 -1.95 -19.80
C HIS A 156 -5.88 -1.60 -19.52
N TRP A 157 -5.00 -2.58 -19.61
CA TRP A 157 -3.57 -2.41 -19.45
C TRP A 157 -2.90 -2.50 -20.81
N ARG A 158 -2.65 -1.35 -21.41
CA ARG A 158 -1.98 -1.26 -22.70
C ARG A 158 -0.79 -0.30 -22.65
N PRO A 159 0.29 -0.59 -23.42
CA PRO A 159 1.48 0.25 -23.44
C PRO A 159 1.20 1.59 -24.14
N ALA A 160 1.91 2.64 -23.70
CA ALA A 160 1.86 3.96 -24.32
C ALA A 160 3.01 4.13 -25.34
N LYS A 161 2.68 4.36 -26.60
CA LYS A 161 3.63 4.52 -27.73
C LYS A 161 3.77 5.99 -28.15
N ASP A 162 2.68 6.73 -28.04
CA ASP A 162 2.59 8.11 -28.55
C ASP A 162 1.56 8.95 -27.78
N ARG A 163 1.27 10.15 -28.27
CA ARG A 163 0.30 11.08 -27.66
C ARG A 163 -1.11 10.52 -27.65
N THR A 164 -1.51 9.80 -28.68
CA THR A 164 -2.87 9.25 -28.78
C THR A 164 -3.11 8.26 -27.65
N ASP A 165 -2.20 7.29 -27.49
CA ASP A 165 -2.29 6.30 -26.41
C ASP A 165 -2.33 6.98 -25.03
N VAL A 166 -1.46 7.98 -24.79
CA VAL A 166 -1.42 8.69 -23.50
C VAL A 166 -2.75 9.40 -23.21
N VAL A 167 -3.31 10.13 -24.18
CA VAL A 167 -4.56 10.87 -23.99
C VAL A 167 -5.74 9.93 -23.80
N GLU A 168 -5.82 8.85 -24.56
CA GLU A 168 -6.88 7.84 -24.41
C GLU A 168 -6.84 7.14 -23.05
N LEU A 169 -5.65 6.79 -22.56
CA LEU A 169 -5.49 6.21 -21.23
C LEU A 169 -6.00 7.14 -20.12
N PHE A 170 -5.73 8.46 -20.23
CA PHE A 170 -6.29 9.43 -19.29
C PHE A 170 -7.82 9.50 -19.35
N ARG A 171 -8.41 9.44 -20.56
CA ARG A 171 -9.88 9.52 -20.73
C ARG A 171 -10.64 8.40 -20.04
N GLU A 172 -10.04 7.22 -19.88
CA GLU A 172 -10.68 6.10 -19.19
C GLU A 172 -11.01 6.40 -17.71
N TYR A 173 -10.34 7.39 -17.12
CA TYR A 173 -10.46 7.77 -15.72
C TYR A 173 -11.04 9.19 -15.51
N GLU A 174 -11.53 9.83 -16.59
CA GLU A 174 -12.20 11.13 -16.47
C GLU A 174 -13.53 10.99 -15.69
N GLY A 175 -13.87 12.01 -14.92
CA GLY A 175 -15.12 12.05 -14.15
C GLY A 175 -15.10 11.35 -12.80
N THR A 176 -13.96 10.82 -12.34
CA THR A 176 -13.81 10.31 -10.98
C THR A 176 -12.86 11.16 -10.14
N ASP A 177 -13.25 11.46 -8.90
CA ASP A 177 -12.43 12.15 -7.89
C ASP A 177 -11.53 11.19 -7.09
N ARG A 178 -11.61 9.89 -7.41
CA ARG A 178 -10.82 8.84 -6.77
C ARG A 178 -9.39 8.78 -7.31
N VAL A 179 -9.17 9.17 -8.56
CA VAL A 179 -7.83 9.21 -9.16
C VAL A 179 -7.13 10.50 -8.74
N ILE A 180 -6.00 10.34 -8.05
CA ILE A 180 -5.25 11.46 -7.42
C ILE A 180 -3.84 11.63 -7.98
N GLY A 181 -3.42 10.80 -8.91
CA GLY A 181 -2.12 10.84 -9.55
C GLY A 181 -2.01 9.77 -10.61
N VAL A 182 -0.87 9.70 -11.27
CA VAL A 182 -0.59 8.72 -12.33
C VAL A 182 0.65 7.91 -12.02
N LYS A 183 0.66 6.64 -12.43
CA LYS A 183 1.79 5.73 -12.26
C LYS A 183 2.66 5.70 -13.51
N VAL A 184 3.97 5.76 -13.35
CA VAL A 184 4.95 5.60 -14.43
C VAL A 184 5.90 4.47 -14.09
N MET A 185 6.02 3.49 -15.00
CA MET A 185 6.91 2.35 -14.84
C MET A 185 8.25 2.65 -15.52
N LEU A 186 9.27 2.84 -14.71
CA LEU A 186 10.64 3.11 -15.18
C LEU A 186 11.58 1.91 -14.97
N GLU A 187 11.01 0.70 -14.88
CA GLU A 187 11.76 -0.54 -14.66
C GLU A 187 12.39 -1.05 -15.96
N THR A 188 13.73 -1.32 -15.93
CA THR A 188 14.48 -1.86 -17.05
C THR A 188 14.92 -3.32 -16.87
N GLY A 189 14.60 -3.93 -15.75
CA GLY A 189 14.91 -5.32 -15.41
C GLY A 189 15.44 -5.46 -13.99
N PHE A 190 15.25 -6.61 -13.40
CA PHE A 190 15.69 -6.90 -12.04
C PHE A 190 17.21 -7.05 -11.94
N GLY A 191 17.78 -6.67 -10.83
CA GLY A 191 19.21 -6.72 -10.59
C GLY A 191 20.01 -5.81 -11.55
N LYS A 192 21.09 -6.33 -12.11
CA LYS A 192 21.96 -5.59 -13.06
C LYS A 192 21.50 -5.69 -14.51
N ALA A 193 20.55 -6.55 -14.84
CA ALA A 193 20.06 -6.74 -16.19
C ALA A 193 19.27 -5.53 -16.70
N ASN A 194 19.42 -5.19 -17.99
CA ASN A 194 18.60 -4.23 -18.69
C ASN A 194 17.91 -4.96 -19.84
N ILE A 195 16.78 -5.59 -19.54
CA ILE A 195 16.04 -6.47 -20.46
C ILE A 195 14.77 -5.83 -21.00
N TRP A 196 14.32 -4.73 -20.38
CA TRP A 196 13.12 -4.01 -20.80
C TRP A 196 13.45 -2.58 -21.23
N PRO A 197 12.78 -2.05 -22.27
CA PRO A 197 12.92 -0.66 -22.68
C PRO A 197 12.28 0.28 -21.65
N LEU A 198 12.75 1.52 -21.59
CA LEU A 198 12.06 2.63 -20.97
C LEU A 198 11.12 3.31 -21.98
N LEU A 199 10.10 3.98 -21.47
CA LEU A 199 9.34 4.96 -22.25
C LEU A 199 10.28 5.94 -22.94
N SER A 200 10.05 6.23 -24.23
CA SER A 200 10.86 7.21 -24.97
C SER A 200 10.77 8.59 -24.32
N LYS A 201 11.81 9.42 -24.50
CA LYS A 201 11.77 10.79 -23.93
C LYS A 201 10.54 11.55 -24.39
N LYS A 202 10.18 11.43 -25.67
CA LYS A 202 8.99 12.08 -26.24
C LYS A 202 7.71 11.68 -25.52
N VAL A 203 7.52 10.39 -25.23
CA VAL A 203 6.33 9.89 -24.52
C VAL A 203 6.34 10.34 -23.06
N ARG A 204 7.49 10.33 -22.39
CA ARG A 204 7.63 10.83 -21.02
C ARG A 204 7.28 12.32 -20.91
N ASP A 205 7.75 13.14 -21.86
CA ASP A 205 7.43 14.57 -21.91
C ASP A 205 5.90 14.77 -22.08
N ILE A 206 5.25 13.98 -22.96
CA ILE A 206 3.79 14.01 -23.14
C ILE A 206 3.07 13.62 -21.87
N ILE A 207 3.48 12.55 -21.18
CA ILE A 207 2.89 12.11 -19.90
C ILE A 207 3.00 13.24 -18.87
N SER A 208 4.19 13.83 -18.72
CA SER A 208 4.41 14.92 -17.76
C SER A 208 3.53 16.15 -18.08
N ASP A 209 3.35 16.48 -19.36
CA ASP A 209 2.52 17.61 -19.78
C ASP A 209 1.02 17.34 -19.55
N GLU A 210 0.53 16.17 -19.95
CA GLU A 210 -0.88 15.79 -19.77
C GLU A 210 -1.26 15.61 -18.29
N SER A 211 -0.33 15.10 -17.49
CA SER A 211 -0.45 14.98 -16.04
C SER A 211 -0.59 16.36 -15.37
N ARG A 212 0.28 17.29 -15.75
CA ARG A 212 0.29 18.67 -15.23
C ARG A 212 -1.01 19.42 -15.57
N LYS A 213 -1.51 19.27 -16.81
CA LYS A 213 -2.80 19.86 -17.24
C LYS A 213 -3.98 19.38 -16.40
N ARG A 214 -3.91 18.17 -15.84
CA ARG A 214 -4.96 17.54 -15.01
C ARG A 214 -4.73 17.67 -13.52
N ASN A 215 -3.65 18.35 -13.10
CA ASN A 215 -3.21 18.41 -11.69
C ASN A 215 -3.05 17.03 -11.04
N LEU A 216 -2.56 16.05 -11.81
CA LEU A 216 -2.29 14.69 -11.34
C LEU A 216 -0.78 14.48 -11.18
N PRO A 217 -0.24 14.43 -9.96
CA PRO A 217 1.18 14.21 -9.73
C PRO A 217 1.66 12.84 -10.23
N LEU A 218 2.96 12.76 -10.56
CA LEU A 218 3.60 11.55 -11.07
C LEU A 218 4.14 10.69 -9.93
N TYR A 219 3.86 9.40 -9.96
CA TYR A 219 4.40 8.39 -9.07
C TYR A 219 5.21 7.39 -9.89
N ALA A 220 6.47 7.18 -9.56
CA ALA A 220 7.37 6.38 -10.37
C ALA A 220 7.82 5.10 -9.68
N HIS A 221 7.68 3.97 -10.39
CA HIS A 221 8.36 2.73 -10.08
C HIS A 221 9.78 2.79 -10.68
N ALA A 222 10.83 2.79 -9.86
CA ALA A 222 12.21 2.96 -10.29
C ALA A 222 13.19 2.36 -9.28
N TYR A 223 13.91 1.32 -9.66
CA TYR A 223 14.88 0.65 -8.78
C TYR A 223 16.35 1.04 -9.03
N LYS A 224 16.69 1.40 -10.26
CA LYS A 224 18.08 1.69 -10.64
C LYS A 224 18.35 3.19 -10.68
N LYS A 225 19.62 3.58 -10.46
CA LYS A 225 20.03 5.00 -10.49
C LYS A 225 19.62 5.73 -11.78
N LYS A 226 19.69 5.06 -12.94
CA LYS A 226 19.26 5.64 -14.23
C LYS A 226 17.75 5.87 -14.27
N GLU A 227 16.97 4.96 -13.75
CA GLU A 227 15.52 5.01 -13.66
C GLU A 227 15.08 6.11 -12.70
N GLN A 228 15.69 6.16 -11.51
CA GLN A 228 15.46 7.19 -10.50
C GLN A 228 15.82 8.58 -11.02
N LYS A 229 16.98 8.72 -11.70
CA LYS A 229 17.33 9.97 -12.37
C LYS A 229 16.27 10.38 -13.39
N THR A 230 15.78 9.44 -14.19
CA THR A 230 14.70 9.69 -15.15
C THR A 230 13.43 10.17 -14.46
N GLY A 231 13.05 9.57 -13.34
CA GLY A 231 11.92 10.02 -12.52
C GLY A 231 12.09 11.46 -12.01
N LEU A 232 13.27 11.79 -11.48
CA LEU A 232 13.57 13.18 -11.04
C LEU A 232 13.54 14.17 -12.21
N ASP A 233 14.03 13.78 -13.39
CA ASP A 233 13.98 14.61 -14.60
C ASP A 233 12.52 14.84 -15.08
N MET A 234 11.60 13.92 -14.81
CA MET A 234 10.15 14.06 -15.05
C MET A 234 9.42 14.88 -13.99
N GLY A 235 10.07 15.23 -12.87
CA GLY A 235 9.44 15.91 -11.74
C GLY A 235 8.54 15.00 -10.91
N VAL A 236 8.98 13.78 -10.63
CA VAL A 236 8.21 12.79 -9.87
C VAL A 236 7.88 13.29 -8.46
N HIS A 237 6.62 13.14 -8.07
CA HIS A 237 6.11 13.50 -6.75
C HIS A 237 6.46 12.44 -5.70
N CYS A 238 6.41 11.16 -6.07
CA CYS A 238 6.75 10.06 -5.17
C CYS A 238 7.45 8.93 -5.92
N PHE A 239 8.58 8.45 -5.37
CA PHE A 239 9.07 7.13 -5.74
C PHE A 239 8.31 6.08 -4.95
N VAL A 240 7.64 5.19 -5.68
CA VAL A 240 6.99 4.04 -5.09
C VAL A 240 8.00 2.89 -5.04
N HIS A 241 8.11 2.26 -3.89
CA HIS A 241 9.21 1.38 -3.47
C HIS A 241 10.47 2.14 -3.06
N SER A 242 11.23 1.57 -2.16
CA SER A 242 12.50 2.13 -1.68
C SER A 242 13.56 2.28 -2.77
N GLY A 243 13.47 1.49 -3.82
CA GLY A 243 14.32 1.58 -5.01
C GLY A 243 15.81 1.32 -4.82
N PHE A 244 16.27 0.98 -3.62
CA PHE A 244 17.70 0.90 -3.29
C PHE A 244 18.16 -0.51 -2.92
N MET A 245 17.72 -1.52 -3.69
CA MET A 245 18.10 -2.92 -3.44
C MET A 245 19.61 -3.18 -3.47
N PHE A 246 20.34 -2.45 -4.34
CA PHE A 246 21.76 -2.73 -4.60
C PHE A 246 22.66 -1.51 -4.45
N THR A 247 22.11 -0.33 -4.18
CA THR A 247 22.85 0.93 -4.11
C THR A 247 22.27 1.84 -3.05
N GLN A 248 23.10 2.72 -2.49
CA GLN A 248 22.61 3.73 -1.54
C GLN A 248 22.32 5.07 -2.24
N PRO A 249 21.41 5.91 -1.71
CA PRO A 249 21.15 7.24 -2.21
C PRO A 249 22.42 8.09 -2.05
N THR A 250 22.70 8.95 -3.04
CA THR A 250 23.81 9.91 -2.97
C THR A 250 23.31 11.27 -2.50
N ASP A 251 24.20 12.11 -1.93
CA ASP A 251 23.87 13.47 -1.52
C ASP A 251 23.25 14.30 -2.65
N ARG A 252 23.75 14.14 -3.87
CA ARG A 252 23.18 14.80 -5.05
C ARG A 252 21.73 14.36 -5.33
N PHE A 253 21.46 13.07 -5.17
CA PHE A 253 20.11 12.51 -5.35
C PHE A 253 19.18 13.05 -4.26
N ILE A 254 19.60 13.01 -2.99
CA ILE A 254 18.86 13.52 -1.84
C ILE A 254 18.55 15.01 -2.00
N ARG A 255 19.56 15.84 -2.36
CA ARG A 255 19.34 17.28 -2.63
C ARG A 255 18.26 17.47 -3.70
N ARG A 256 18.32 16.72 -4.79
CA ARG A 256 17.34 16.85 -5.87
C ARG A 256 15.93 16.44 -5.45
N MET A 257 15.79 15.41 -4.62
CA MET A 257 14.51 15.03 -4.02
C MET A 257 13.94 16.16 -3.14
N LYS A 258 14.78 16.79 -2.30
CA LYS A 258 14.37 17.93 -1.46
C LYS A 258 13.90 19.12 -2.29
N GLU A 259 14.65 19.48 -3.33
CA GLU A 259 14.27 20.55 -4.26
C GLU A 259 12.91 20.35 -4.91
N LEU A 260 12.54 19.09 -5.20
CA LEU A 260 11.28 18.70 -5.80
C LEU A 260 10.17 18.42 -4.78
N GLY A 261 10.47 18.31 -3.50
CA GLY A 261 9.53 17.86 -2.47
C GLY A 261 9.08 16.43 -2.67
N THR A 262 9.99 15.53 -3.11
CA THR A 262 9.66 14.16 -3.49
C THR A 262 9.51 13.27 -2.26
N TYR A 263 8.46 12.46 -2.23
CA TYR A 263 8.17 11.42 -1.23
C TYR A 263 8.79 10.06 -1.62
N VAL A 264 8.89 9.15 -0.66
CA VAL A 264 9.25 7.74 -0.89
C VAL A 264 8.27 6.83 -0.16
N THR A 265 7.63 5.91 -0.90
CA THR A 265 6.88 4.81 -0.31
C THR A 265 7.78 3.61 -0.11
N THR A 266 7.69 2.92 1.02
CA THR A 266 8.73 1.97 1.46
C THR A 266 8.60 0.55 0.90
N THR A 267 7.46 -0.08 1.03
CA THR A 267 7.12 -1.45 0.58
C THR A 267 8.11 -2.56 0.98
N LEU A 268 8.73 -2.44 2.15
CA LEU A 268 9.68 -3.44 2.65
C LEU A 268 9.02 -4.80 2.92
N SER A 269 7.77 -4.78 3.39
CA SER A 269 7.02 -5.97 3.78
C SER A 269 6.81 -6.90 2.59
N CYS A 270 6.08 -6.49 1.56
CA CYS A 270 5.78 -7.37 0.43
C CYS A 270 6.99 -7.56 -0.49
N THR A 271 7.76 -6.51 -0.76
CA THR A 271 8.87 -6.63 -1.75
C THR A 271 9.99 -7.56 -1.28
N PHE A 272 10.25 -7.65 0.04
CA PHE A 272 11.38 -8.44 0.55
C PHE A 272 11.01 -9.34 1.72
N ASP A 273 10.43 -8.80 2.79
CA ASP A 273 10.23 -9.53 4.04
C ASP A 273 9.28 -10.72 3.88
N GLN A 274 8.20 -10.54 3.16
CA GLN A 274 7.23 -11.61 2.90
C GLN A 274 7.83 -12.74 2.04
N MET A 275 8.80 -12.46 1.18
CA MET A 275 9.50 -13.50 0.43
C MET A 275 10.35 -14.41 1.31
N LEU A 276 10.71 -13.97 2.53
CA LEU A 276 11.44 -14.81 3.51
C LEU A 276 10.52 -15.84 4.18
N VAL A 277 9.21 -15.68 4.11
CA VAL A 277 8.24 -16.60 4.72
C VAL A 277 8.40 -18.03 4.24
N GLN A 278 8.82 -18.25 2.99
CA GLN A 278 9.10 -19.59 2.48
C GLN A 278 10.20 -20.33 3.26
N PHE A 279 11.10 -19.61 3.91
CA PHE A 279 12.17 -20.14 4.78
C PHE A 279 11.82 -20.02 6.26
N GLN A 280 10.70 -19.40 6.61
CA GLN A 280 10.23 -19.09 7.96
C GLN A 280 8.71 -19.38 8.02
N ARG A 281 8.33 -20.64 7.72
CA ARG A 281 6.92 -21.06 7.56
C ARG A 281 6.10 -20.88 8.83
N GLU A 282 6.74 -20.93 9.98
CA GLU A 282 6.14 -20.68 11.30
C GLU A 282 5.47 -19.30 11.38
N ARG A 283 5.91 -18.34 10.56
CA ARG A 283 5.28 -17.01 10.48
C ARG A 283 3.84 -17.06 9.98
N LEU A 284 3.47 -18.10 9.20
CA LEU A 284 2.10 -18.32 8.74
C LEU A 284 1.21 -18.93 9.83
N ASP A 285 1.78 -19.34 10.97
CA ASP A 285 1.03 -19.87 12.10
C ASP A 285 0.59 -18.77 13.09
N ASN A 286 0.98 -17.50 12.84
CA ASN A 286 0.54 -16.38 13.66
C ASN A 286 -1.00 -16.30 13.69
N PRO A 287 -1.64 -16.43 14.89
CA PRO A 287 -3.09 -16.37 15.04
C PRO A 287 -3.72 -15.10 14.47
N TYR A 288 -2.95 -14.01 14.42
CA TYR A 288 -3.37 -12.75 13.82
C TYR A 288 -3.79 -12.89 12.35
N LEU A 289 -3.17 -13.81 11.60
CA LEU A 289 -3.50 -14.08 10.21
C LEU A 289 -4.82 -14.84 10.05
N ASN A 290 -5.15 -15.76 10.96
CA ASN A 290 -6.29 -16.68 10.82
C ASN A 290 -7.64 -15.99 10.67
N LEU A 291 -7.82 -14.82 11.29
CA LEU A 291 -9.04 -14.02 11.15
C LEU A 291 -9.07 -13.24 9.83
N ARG A 292 -7.91 -12.80 9.35
CA ARG A 292 -7.76 -11.75 8.33
C ARG A 292 -7.45 -12.26 6.94
N VAL A 293 -6.94 -13.48 6.85
CA VAL A 293 -6.53 -14.12 5.59
C VAL A 293 -7.30 -15.42 5.40
N PRO A 294 -7.97 -15.63 4.27
CA PRO A 294 -8.63 -16.89 3.97
C PRO A 294 -7.67 -18.08 4.08
N ARG A 295 -8.15 -19.15 4.67
CA ARG A 295 -7.35 -20.36 4.90
C ARG A 295 -6.68 -20.88 3.62
N GLU A 296 -7.39 -20.88 2.50
CA GLU A 296 -6.88 -21.34 1.21
C GLU A 296 -5.68 -20.50 0.71
N LEU A 297 -5.63 -19.22 1.06
CA LEU A 297 -4.48 -18.37 0.74
C LEU A 297 -3.28 -18.73 1.62
N LEU A 298 -3.50 -19.00 2.91
CA LEU A 298 -2.44 -19.46 3.81
C LEU A 298 -1.89 -20.83 3.38
N GLU A 299 -2.76 -21.76 2.99
CA GLU A 299 -2.37 -23.07 2.47
C GLU A 299 -1.57 -22.93 1.15
N THR A 300 -1.97 -22.03 0.25
CA THR A 300 -1.21 -21.72 -0.96
C THR A 300 0.19 -21.21 -0.64
N ALA A 301 0.32 -20.32 0.35
CA ALA A 301 1.61 -19.80 0.78
C ALA A 301 2.51 -20.85 1.47
N ARG A 302 1.93 -21.93 2.00
CA ARG A 302 2.65 -23.06 2.61
C ARG A 302 3.14 -24.11 1.61
N ASP A 303 2.55 -24.19 0.42
CA ASP A 303 2.87 -25.22 -0.57
C ASP A 303 4.21 -24.95 -1.26
N ASP A 304 5.17 -25.85 -1.07
CA ASP A 304 6.51 -25.72 -1.67
C ASP A 304 6.48 -25.72 -3.20
N ARG A 305 5.52 -26.44 -3.82
CA ARG A 305 5.35 -26.48 -5.29
C ARG A 305 4.96 -25.12 -5.84
N VAL A 306 4.22 -24.32 -5.06
CA VAL A 306 3.84 -22.96 -5.44
C VAL A 306 5.09 -22.07 -5.49
N TRP A 307 6.00 -22.21 -4.54
CA TRP A 307 7.26 -21.46 -4.54
C TRP A 307 8.22 -21.89 -5.64
N GLU A 308 8.27 -23.17 -5.96
CA GLU A 308 9.06 -23.69 -7.09
C GLU A 308 8.54 -23.12 -8.42
N ASP A 309 7.22 -23.14 -8.66
CA ASP A 309 6.61 -22.54 -9.87
C ASP A 309 6.77 -21.01 -9.89
N TYR A 310 6.66 -20.34 -8.72
CA TYR A 310 6.96 -18.92 -8.59
C TYR A 310 8.37 -18.59 -9.09
N TYR A 311 9.40 -19.31 -8.62
CA TYR A 311 10.76 -19.04 -9.04
C TYR A 311 11.00 -19.37 -10.51
N ASP A 312 10.44 -20.43 -11.04
CA ASP A 312 10.54 -20.74 -12.48
C ASP A 312 9.99 -19.57 -13.32
N ARG A 313 8.82 -19.02 -12.94
CA ARG A 313 8.23 -17.85 -13.59
C ARG A 313 9.06 -16.58 -13.41
N PHE A 314 9.50 -16.30 -12.19
CA PHE A 314 10.28 -15.11 -11.88
C PHE A 314 11.62 -15.09 -12.64
N PHE A 315 12.36 -16.18 -12.64
CA PHE A 315 13.61 -16.25 -13.36
C PHE A 315 13.43 -16.23 -14.87
N LYS A 316 12.38 -16.83 -15.42
CA LYS A 316 12.03 -16.68 -16.85
C LYS A 316 11.77 -15.23 -17.21
N LEU A 317 11.01 -14.51 -16.40
CA LEU A 317 10.71 -13.09 -16.63
C LEU A 317 11.97 -12.21 -16.50
N SER A 318 12.83 -12.52 -15.54
CA SER A 318 14.02 -11.73 -15.18
C SER A 318 15.25 -12.03 -16.02
N SER A 319 15.17 -13.01 -16.90
CA SER A 319 16.30 -13.46 -17.73
C SER A 319 16.19 -12.96 -19.16
N PRO A 320 17.34 -12.70 -19.82
CA PRO A 320 17.34 -12.38 -21.26
C PRO A 320 16.68 -13.50 -22.07
N LYS A 321 15.88 -13.15 -23.09
CA LYS A 321 15.15 -14.11 -23.93
C LYS A 321 16.05 -15.10 -24.68
N TRP A 322 17.33 -14.78 -24.89
CA TRP A 322 18.31 -15.65 -25.53
C TRP A 322 18.88 -16.73 -24.61
N LEU A 323 18.66 -16.63 -23.27
CA LEU A 323 19.20 -17.60 -22.32
C LEU A 323 18.38 -18.90 -22.39
N PRO A 324 19.01 -20.08 -22.63
CA PRO A 324 18.27 -21.33 -22.68
C PRO A 324 17.55 -21.68 -21.39
N SER A 325 16.33 -22.22 -21.50
CA SER A 325 15.45 -22.50 -20.38
C SER A 325 16.03 -23.45 -19.32
N PHE A 326 16.92 -24.36 -19.70
CA PHE A 326 17.57 -25.26 -18.75
C PHE A 326 18.54 -24.54 -17.81
N PHE A 327 19.23 -23.51 -18.30
CA PHE A 327 20.06 -22.64 -17.43
C PHE A 327 19.18 -21.84 -16.48
N ILE A 328 18.06 -21.29 -16.97
CA ILE A 328 17.13 -20.53 -16.14
C ILE A 328 16.61 -21.37 -14.97
N ARG A 329 16.24 -22.62 -15.24
CA ARG A 329 15.77 -23.56 -14.19
C ARG A 329 16.86 -23.99 -13.21
N ALA A 330 18.12 -23.87 -13.57
CA ALA A 330 19.24 -24.15 -12.67
C ALA A 330 19.57 -22.98 -11.74
N LEU A 331 19.24 -21.73 -12.12
CA LEU A 331 19.58 -20.53 -11.37
C LEU A 331 19.11 -20.58 -9.90
N PRO A 332 17.86 -20.97 -9.58
CA PRO A 332 17.41 -21.03 -8.19
C PRO A 332 18.24 -21.97 -7.31
N LYS A 333 18.81 -23.03 -7.90
CA LYS A 333 19.65 -24.03 -7.19
C LYS A 333 21.08 -23.55 -6.98
N LEU A 334 21.55 -22.60 -7.79
CA LEU A 334 22.91 -22.05 -7.75
C LEU A 334 23.03 -20.79 -6.88
N ILE A 335 21.90 -20.12 -6.62
CA ILE A 335 21.86 -18.88 -5.86
C ILE A 335 21.28 -19.16 -4.48
N ASN A 336 21.95 -18.68 -3.44
CA ASN A 336 21.34 -18.66 -2.11
C ASN A 336 20.29 -17.55 -2.06
N ILE A 337 19.04 -17.91 -2.39
CA ILE A 337 17.91 -17.00 -2.52
C ILE A 337 17.62 -16.29 -1.20
N GLU A 338 17.61 -17.01 -0.08
CA GLU A 338 17.36 -16.44 1.25
C GLU A 338 18.37 -15.33 1.58
N LYS A 339 19.67 -15.64 1.39
CA LYS A 339 20.74 -14.66 1.61
C LYS A 339 20.60 -13.45 0.70
N SER A 340 20.20 -13.66 -0.55
CA SER A 340 20.01 -12.58 -1.52
C SER A 340 18.86 -11.66 -1.13
N ILE A 341 17.71 -12.21 -0.71
CA ILE A 341 16.56 -11.45 -0.24
C ILE A 341 16.93 -10.66 1.04
N LYS A 342 17.60 -11.30 2.00
CA LYS A 342 18.07 -10.62 3.22
C LYS A 342 18.99 -9.43 2.89
N ALA A 343 19.94 -9.62 1.98
CA ALA A 343 20.84 -8.54 1.57
C ALA A 343 20.09 -7.37 0.88
N CYS A 344 19.08 -7.66 0.06
CA CYS A 344 18.23 -6.65 -0.55
C CYS A 344 17.41 -5.89 0.50
N LEU A 345 16.79 -6.59 1.45
CA LEU A 345 16.06 -6.00 2.56
C LEU A 345 16.94 -5.08 3.40
N GLU A 346 18.14 -5.54 3.78
CA GLU A 346 19.11 -4.73 4.53
C GLU A 346 19.55 -3.48 3.74
N SER A 347 19.80 -3.61 2.43
CA SER A 347 20.18 -2.48 1.59
C SER A 347 19.05 -1.44 1.48
N ALA A 348 17.83 -1.89 1.23
CA ALA A 348 16.66 -1.04 1.17
C ALA A 348 16.38 -0.36 2.51
N SER A 349 16.49 -1.09 3.62
CA SER A 349 16.32 -0.59 4.99
C SER A 349 17.32 0.54 5.31
N ARG A 350 18.60 0.34 5.01
CA ARG A 350 19.62 1.40 5.20
C ARG A 350 19.32 2.64 4.37
N ALA A 351 18.88 2.45 3.13
CA ALA A 351 18.53 3.58 2.26
C ALA A 351 17.33 4.37 2.78
N ILE A 352 16.29 3.68 3.27
CA ILE A 352 15.12 4.34 3.87
C ILE A 352 15.54 5.14 5.11
N LEU A 353 16.34 4.55 6.00
CA LEU A 353 16.84 5.26 7.17
C LEU A 353 17.66 6.50 6.78
N THR A 354 18.59 6.38 5.82
CA THR A 354 19.39 7.51 5.30
C THR A 354 18.49 8.60 4.71
N LEU A 355 17.43 8.25 3.97
CA LEU A 355 16.48 9.22 3.43
C LEU A 355 15.67 9.91 4.53
N HIS A 356 15.23 9.16 5.53
CA HIS A 356 14.52 9.70 6.70
C HIS A 356 15.40 10.69 7.48
N GLU A 357 16.63 10.30 7.83
CA GLU A 357 17.60 11.16 8.52
C GLU A 357 17.95 12.42 7.73
N ALA A 358 17.93 12.31 6.41
CA ALA A 358 18.07 13.46 5.52
C ALA A 358 16.80 14.32 5.42
N GLY A 359 15.70 13.97 6.07
CA GLY A 359 14.43 14.72 6.05
C GLY A 359 13.61 14.55 4.76
N ILE A 360 13.79 13.45 4.03
CA ILE A 360 12.88 13.07 2.95
C ILE A 360 11.63 12.44 3.57
N PRO A 361 10.41 12.85 3.17
CA PRO A 361 9.19 12.30 3.73
C PRO A 361 9.04 10.80 3.37
N ILE A 362 8.98 9.95 4.40
CA ILE A 362 8.79 8.51 4.28
C ILE A 362 7.30 8.18 4.43
N VAL A 363 6.79 7.38 3.51
CA VAL A 363 5.39 6.97 3.43
C VAL A 363 5.32 5.45 3.55
N ALA A 364 4.58 4.93 4.51
CA ALA A 364 4.33 3.51 4.63
C ALA A 364 3.35 3.03 3.55
N GLY A 365 3.72 1.96 2.87
CA GLY A 365 2.90 1.28 1.88
C GLY A 365 3.43 -0.12 1.66
N THR A 366 2.58 -1.08 1.30
CA THR A 366 2.92 -2.50 1.39
C THR A 366 3.30 -3.14 0.07
N ASP A 367 2.71 -2.70 -1.04
CA ASP A 367 2.70 -3.38 -2.34
C ASP A 367 1.87 -4.69 -2.31
N ALA A 368 0.90 -4.79 -1.39
CA ALA A 368 -0.04 -5.90 -1.32
C ALA A 368 -1.14 -5.77 -2.39
N SER A 369 -1.47 -6.73 -3.16
CA SER A 369 -0.69 -7.83 -3.70
C SER A 369 -0.28 -7.46 -5.11
N SER A 370 0.98 -7.09 -5.32
CA SER A 370 1.42 -6.50 -6.59
C SER A 370 1.23 -7.44 -7.78
N TRP A 371 1.43 -8.73 -7.58
CA TRP A 371 1.22 -9.73 -8.61
C TRP A 371 0.49 -10.97 -8.07
N PRO A 372 -0.40 -11.56 -8.85
CA PRO A 372 -1.14 -12.78 -8.45
C PRO A 372 -0.26 -14.02 -8.32
N VAL A 373 1.01 -13.92 -8.71
CA VAL A 373 2.03 -14.97 -8.55
C VAL A 373 2.72 -14.93 -7.19
N PHE A 374 2.59 -13.86 -6.40
CA PHE A 374 3.07 -13.86 -5.02
C PHE A 374 2.06 -14.55 -4.12
N PRO A 375 2.44 -15.67 -3.46
CA PRO A 375 1.46 -16.47 -2.73
C PRO A 375 1.06 -15.89 -1.39
N ASN A 376 1.77 -14.90 -0.86
CA ASN A 376 1.65 -14.44 0.52
C ASN A 376 1.69 -12.91 0.72
N PHE A 377 1.49 -12.12 -0.33
CA PHE A 377 1.41 -10.66 -0.20
C PHE A 377 0.00 -10.26 0.25
N PHE A 378 -0.33 -10.57 1.51
CA PHE A 378 -1.67 -10.43 2.05
C PHE A 378 -2.05 -8.97 2.31
N HIS A 379 -3.25 -8.61 1.89
CA HIS A 379 -3.84 -7.30 2.13
C HIS A 379 -4.16 -7.08 3.61
N GLY A 380 -3.98 -5.86 4.08
CA GLY A 380 -4.22 -5.46 5.47
C GLY A 380 -3.08 -5.87 6.40
N THR A 381 -2.84 -7.18 6.57
CA THR A 381 -1.83 -7.70 7.50
C THR A 381 -0.40 -7.26 7.17
N SER A 382 -0.09 -7.07 5.89
CA SER A 382 1.22 -6.56 5.45
C SER A 382 1.51 -5.15 5.96
N MET A 383 0.48 -4.33 6.24
CA MET A 383 0.67 -2.97 6.75
C MET A 383 1.24 -2.95 8.17
N ILE A 384 0.77 -3.85 9.03
CA ILE A 384 1.33 -3.99 10.38
C ILE A 384 2.79 -4.37 10.30
N ARG A 385 3.11 -5.34 9.43
CA ARG A 385 4.49 -5.76 9.21
C ARG A 385 5.37 -4.65 8.63
N GLU A 386 4.85 -3.81 7.74
CA GLU A 386 5.58 -2.66 7.21
C GLU A 386 5.98 -1.70 8.33
N MET A 387 5.05 -1.37 9.22
CA MET A 387 5.33 -0.47 10.35
C MET A 387 6.34 -1.08 11.33
N GLU A 388 6.27 -2.38 11.62
CA GLU A 388 7.28 -3.08 12.44
C GLU A 388 8.68 -3.01 11.81
N LEU A 389 8.78 -3.20 10.49
CA LEU A 389 10.05 -3.10 9.78
C LEU A 389 10.61 -1.69 9.87
N LEU A 390 9.80 -0.65 9.69
CA LEU A 390 10.22 0.74 9.82
C LEU A 390 10.70 1.05 11.24
N TYR A 391 10.02 0.55 12.26
CA TYR A 391 10.46 0.68 13.64
C TYR A 391 11.81 -0.03 13.87
N ASN A 392 11.94 -1.26 13.38
CA ASN A 392 13.13 -2.09 13.60
C ASN A 392 14.39 -1.56 12.90
N ILE A 393 14.26 -0.79 11.83
CA ILE A 393 15.40 -0.12 11.19
C ILE A 393 15.83 1.17 11.88
N GLY A 394 15.14 1.58 12.94
CA GLY A 394 15.50 2.72 13.78
C GLY A 394 14.72 4.01 13.51
N ILE A 395 13.65 3.98 12.72
CA ILE A 395 12.76 5.15 12.60
C ILE A 395 12.01 5.33 13.92
N PRO A 396 11.98 6.56 14.50
CA PRO A 396 11.29 6.81 15.76
C PRO A 396 9.80 6.42 15.70
N PRO A 397 9.22 5.85 16.76
CA PRO A 397 7.84 5.35 16.76
C PRO A 397 6.80 6.37 16.28
N MET A 398 6.95 7.63 16.68
CA MET A 398 6.05 8.70 16.26
C MET A 398 6.15 8.97 14.75
N ASP A 399 7.35 8.87 14.17
CA ASP A 399 7.55 9.03 12.73
C ASP A 399 7.06 7.82 11.95
N VAL A 400 7.13 6.61 12.53
CA VAL A 400 6.48 5.41 11.96
C VAL A 400 4.96 5.60 11.91
N ILE A 401 4.33 6.08 12.98
CA ILE A 401 2.89 6.40 12.99
C ILE A 401 2.59 7.49 11.96
N ALA A 402 3.40 8.55 11.89
CA ALA A 402 3.22 9.62 10.92
C ALA A 402 3.34 9.11 9.47
N SER A 403 4.28 8.19 9.19
CA SER A 403 4.47 7.58 7.87
C SER A 403 3.27 6.74 7.40
N ALA A 404 2.45 6.28 8.33
CA ALA A 404 1.24 5.48 8.08
C ALA A 404 -0.07 6.29 8.25
N THR A 405 0.00 7.58 8.51
CA THR A 405 -1.18 8.44 8.78
C THR A 405 -1.08 9.80 8.11
N ARG A 406 -0.39 10.77 8.74
CA ARG A 406 -0.28 12.16 8.28
C ARG A 406 0.50 12.28 6.97
N VAL A 407 1.67 11.68 6.87
CA VAL A 407 2.56 11.86 5.70
C VAL A 407 1.92 11.34 4.41
N PRO A 408 1.27 10.13 4.35
CA PRO A 408 0.52 9.74 3.17
C PRO A 408 -0.68 10.65 2.88
N ALA A 409 -1.37 11.20 3.88
CA ALA A 409 -2.44 12.16 3.65
C ALA A 409 -1.92 13.47 3.01
N GLU A 410 -0.74 13.93 3.42
CA GLU A 410 -0.02 15.06 2.79
C GLU A 410 0.35 14.75 1.34
N MET A 411 1.00 13.61 1.10
CA MET A 411 1.36 13.13 -0.25
C MET A 411 0.14 13.05 -1.19
N MET A 412 -0.99 12.62 -0.67
CA MET A 412 -2.23 12.46 -1.42
C MET A 412 -3.03 13.77 -1.58
N GLY A 413 -2.62 14.87 -0.93
CA GLY A 413 -3.37 16.13 -0.90
C GLY A 413 -4.74 15.99 -0.21
N LYS A 414 -4.84 15.19 0.86
CA LYS A 414 -6.09 14.90 1.58
C LYS A 414 -6.05 15.27 3.06
N THR A 415 -5.16 16.15 3.44
CA THR A 415 -4.97 16.60 4.83
C THR A 415 -6.20 17.30 5.42
N ASP A 416 -7.08 17.80 4.59
CA ASP A 416 -8.37 18.38 5.00
C ASP A 416 -9.37 17.34 5.53
N ARG A 417 -9.12 16.05 5.29
CA ARG A 417 -10.10 14.97 5.54
C ARG A 417 -9.59 13.83 6.40
N ILE A 418 -8.30 13.44 6.27
CA ILE A 418 -7.71 12.24 6.88
C ILE A 418 -6.29 12.51 7.41
N GLY A 419 -5.72 11.53 8.08
CA GLY A 419 -4.32 11.47 8.50
C GLY A 419 -4.02 11.97 9.90
N THR A 420 -4.90 12.77 10.51
CA THR A 420 -4.76 13.25 11.89
C THR A 420 -6.12 13.34 12.59
N LEU A 421 -6.12 13.37 13.92
CA LEU A 421 -7.33 13.55 14.72
C LEU A 421 -7.55 15.05 14.99
N GLU A 422 -8.29 15.71 14.12
CA GLU A 422 -8.60 17.13 14.19
C GLU A 422 -10.07 17.39 13.84
N LYS A 423 -10.62 18.48 14.40
CA LYS A 423 -11.99 18.92 14.10
C LYS A 423 -12.21 19.10 12.59
N GLY A 424 -13.28 18.56 12.08
CA GLY A 424 -13.72 18.62 10.68
C GLY A 424 -13.27 17.43 9.83
N LYS A 425 -12.21 16.71 10.24
CA LYS A 425 -11.75 15.48 9.53
C LYS A 425 -12.67 14.30 9.79
N TYR A 426 -12.54 13.27 8.97
CA TYR A 426 -13.31 12.04 9.17
C TYR A 426 -12.98 11.43 10.54
N GLY A 427 -13.97 10.82 11.17
CA GLY A 427 -13.83 10.04 12.39
C GLY A 427 -13.23 8.66 12.09
N ASP A 428 -12.06 8.67 11.46
CA ASP A 428 -11.30 7.46 11.10
C ASP A 428 -10.16 7.30 12.10
N MET A 429 -10.22 6.24 12.93
CA MET A 429 -9.24 6.00 13.98
C MET A 429 -9.11 4.54 14.34
N VAL A 430 -8.02 4.18 14.97
CA VAL A 430 -7.79 2.87 15.56
C VAL A 430 -7.65 2.98 17.06
N VAL A 431 -8.08 1.94 17.76
CA VAL A 431 -7.95 1.77 19.21
C VAL A 431 -7.13 0.53 19.45
N VAL A 432 -5.96 0.69 20.07
CA VAL A 432 -5.04 -0.40 20.39
C VAL A 432 -4.82 -0.51 21.90
N GLU A 433 -4.73 -1.74 22.41
CA GLU A 433 -4.54 -2.00 23.82
C GLU A 433 -3.15 -1.60 24.29
N LYS A 434 -2.12 -2.02 23.56
CA LYS A 434 -0.73 -1.72 23.84
C LYS A 434 -0.35 -0.31 23.38
N ASP A 435 0.74 0.21 23.91
CA ASP A 435 1.29 1.53 23.56
C ASP A 435 2.16 1.44 22.29
N PRO A 436 1.72 1.96 21.13
CA PRO A 436 2.46 1.86 19.88
C PRO A 436 3.75 2.71 19.85
N LEU A 437 3.96 3.56 20.86
CA LEU A 437 5.22 4.29 21.00
C LEU A 437 6.31 3.48 21.69
N LYS A 438 5.96 2.34 22.28
CA LYS A 438 6.88 1.46 23.02
C LYS A 438 7.01 0.07 22.41
N ASP A 439 5.96 -0.40 21.75
CA ASP A 439 5.90 -1.75 21.21
C ASP A 439 5.51 -1.70 19.73
N PRO A 440 6.40 -2.07 18.80
CA PRO A 440 6.09 -2.09 17.37
C PRO A 440 4.97 -3.08 17.01
N SER A 441 4.76 -4.12 17.82
CA SER A 441 3.68 -5.08 17.64
C SER A 441 2.33 -4.61 18.23
N ALA A 442 2.26 -3.39 18.77
CA ALA A 442 1.04 -2.87 19.41
C ALA A 442 -0.18 -2.91 18.48
N LEU A 443 0.04 -2.79 17.16
CA LEU A 443 -1.05 -2.84 16.19
C LEU A 443 -1.70 -4.23 16.07
N GLU A 444 -1.01 -5.31 16.47
CA GLU A 444 -1.64 -6.63 16.60
C GLU A 444 -2.67 -6.68 17.76
N SER A 445 -2.57 -5.75 18.73
CA SER A 445 -3.51 -5.60 19.85
C SER A 445 -4.70 -4.67 19.52
N LEU A 446 -5.10 -4.61 18.26
CA LEU A 446 -6.21 -3.79 17.77
C LEU A 446 -7.53 -4.23 18.41
N LEU A 447 -8.18 -3.30 19.12
CA LEU A 447 -9.48 -3.50 19.76
C LEU A 447 -10.62 -3.05 18.86
N TRP A 448 -10.50 -1.85 18.26
CA TRP A 448 -11.50 -1.32 17.34
C TRP A 448 -10.85 -0.57 16.18
N THR A 449 -11.46 -0.70 15.03
CA THR A 449 -11.30 0.24 13.92
C THR A 449 -12.57 1.06 13.80
N ILE A 450 -12.41 2.37 13.80
CA ILE A 450 -13.50 3.31 13.64
C ILE A 450 -13.36 3.97 12.27
N LYS A 451 -14.37 3.84 11.42
CA LYS A 451 -14.40 4.44 10.09
C LYS A 451 -15.62 5.34 9.95
N GLY A 452 -15.41 6.65 9.83
CA GLY A 452 -16.52 7.61 9.75
C GLY A 452 -17.46 7.52 10.94
N GLY A 453 -16.94 7.25 12.15
CA GLY A 453 -17.73 7.10 13.37
C GLY A 453 -18.42 5.75 13.55
N GLU A 454 -18.28 4.81 12.63
CA GLU A 454 -18.69 3.42 12.79
C GLU A 454 -17.56 2.64 13.45
N ALA A 455 -17.75 2.24 14.72
CA ALA A 455 -16.79 1.46 15.48
C ALA A 455 -17.14 -0.02 15.45
N ARG A 456 -16.18 -0.87 15.06
CA ARG A 456 -16.29 -2.33 15.08
C ARG A 456 -14.97 -2.96 15.48
N THR A 457 -15.04 -4.16 16.10
CA THR A 457 -13.88 -5.01 16.34
C THR A 457 -13.35 -5.62 15.03
N PRO A 458 -12.14 -6.15 14.99
CA PRO A 458 -11.64 -6.90 13.83
C PRO A 458 -12.60 -8.01 13.37
N GLU A 459 -13.16 -8.78 14.30
CA GLU A 459 -14.10 -9.87 14.05
C GLU A 459 -15.39 -9.36 13.40
N GLU A 460 -15.95 -8.27 13.95
CA GLU A 460 -17.16 -7.63 13.42
C GLU A 460 -16.94 -7.08 12.00
N TRP A 461 -15.74 -6.52 11.69
CA TRP A 461 -15.41 -6.08 10.33
C TRP A 461 -15.33 -7.26 9.37
N MET A 462 -14.72 -8.37 9.79
CA MET A 462 -14.61 -9.58 8.95
C MET A 462 -15.96 -10.27 8.74
N ALA A 463 -16.88 -10.17 9.69
CA ALA A 463 -18.22 -10.75 9.62
C ALA A 463 -19.23 -9.92 8.79
N CYS A 464 -18.85 -8.70 8.31
CA CYS A 464 -19.74 -7.93 7.44
C CYS A 464 -20.03 -8.72 6.15
N ASP A 465 -21.30 -8.96 5.86
CA ASP A 465 -21.69 -9.61 4.61
C ASP A 465 -21.32 -8.72 3.41
N PRO A 466 -20.79 -9.31 2.33
CA PRO A 466 -20.73 -8.62 1.06
C PRO A 466 -22.18 -8.45 0.56
N THR A 467 -22.71 -7.24 0.69
CA THR A 467 -24.06 -6.88 0.20
C THR A 467 -24.11 -6.93 -1.33
#